data_bfa46df994a16628876b9bd7ed8b8180
#
_entry.id   bfa46df994a16628876b9bd7ed8b8180
#
_cell.length_a   1.000
_cell.length_b   1.000
_cell.length_c   1.000
_cell.angle_alpha   90.00
_cell.angle_beta   90.00
_cell.angle_gamma   90.00
#
_symmetry.space_group_name_H-M   'P 1'
#
loop_
_entity.id
_entity.type
_entity.pdbx_description
1 polymer ?
#
loop_
_entity_poly.entity_id
_entity_poly.type
_entity_poly.pdbx_seq_one_letter_code
_entity_poly.pdbx_strand_id
1 'polypeptide(L)'
;MSVVPITSEDLKSSEVAWFSALCSDDYQFLGVPDGRLRSNWVHCSNIVKTAEAHGFRNILCPSSYQVGQDTLSFVAGCAPITESINLLAAVRCGEMQPIMLGRTLSTLDHMLEGRLTVNIISSDFPGQTEPSPYRYQRSREVVEILKQAWTQDEINFEGDIYNFKGLSTDPVKPYQNGGPLLYFGGYSPDALELCGQHCDVYLMWPEKIDELKNRMKAVHAVAERYNRRLDYGLRVHMIVRETEQEAREYADYIVSKLDDEYGKIIRDRALDSTSLGVAHQAKNRELADKYGYVEENLWTGVGLSLIHI
;
A
#
# COMPACT_ATOMS: atom_id res chain seq x y z
N MET A 1 -19.33 -22.68 -1.33
CA MET A 1 -18.02 -22.18 -1.78
C MET A 1 -17.09 -22.28 -0.59
N SER A 2 -15.91 -22.89 -0.72
CA SER A 2 -14.94 -22.91 0.39
C SER A 2 -14.44 -21.49 0.63
N VAL A 3 -14.65 -20.99 1.83
CA VAL A 3 -14.11 -19.71 2.29
C VAL A 3 -12.62 -19.88 2.45
N VAL A 4 -11.82 -18.94 1.95
CA VAL A 4 -10.37 -18.93 2.17
C VAL A 4 -10.14 -18.60 3.66
N PRO A 5 -9.44 -19.43 4.43
CA PRO A 5 -9.17 -19.17 5.84
C PRO A 5 -8.22 -17.96 5.97
N ILE A 6 -8.50 -17.09 6.92
CA ILE A 6 -7.72 -15.89 7.21
C ILE A 6 -7.05 -15.97 8.58
N THR A 7 -6.04 -15.14 8.82
CA THR A 7 -5.35 -15.07 10.12
C THR A 7 -6.27 -14.55 11.21
N SER A 8 -7.10 -13.56 10.90
CA SER A 8 -8.00 -12.86 11.84
C SER A 8 -9.41 -13.46 11.86
N GLU A 9 -9.56 -14.78 11.83
CA GLU A 9 -10.89 -15.46 11.84
C GLU A 9 -11.81 -15.02 12.98
N ASP A 10 -11.24 -14.58 14.10
CA ASP A 10 -11.99 -14.13 15.28
C ASP A 10 -12.50 -12.68 15.17
N LEU A 11 -12.08 -11.90 14.16
CA LEU A 11 -12.56 -10.54 13.94
C LEU A 11 -14.01 -10.58 13.43
N LYS A 12 -14.90 -9.95 14.18
CA LYS A 12 -16.34 -9.89 13.85
C LYS A 12 -16.69 -8.84 12.80
N SER A 13 -15.76 -7.95 12.47
CA SER A 13 -15.97 -6.85 11.53
C SER A 13 -14.69 -6.54 10.75
N SER A 14 -14.86 -6.02 9.54
CA SER A 14 -13.73 -5.53 8.74
C SER A 14 -13.13 -4.27 9.36
N GLU A 15 -11.81 -4.16 9.31
CA GLU A 15 -11.12 -2.92 9.61
C GLU A 15 -11.31 -1.93 8.46
N VAL A 16 -11.61 -0.67 8.78
CA VAL A 16 -11.68 0.42 7.80
C VAL A 16 -10.45 1.30 7.98
N ALA A 17 -9.67 1.42 6.91
CA ALA A 17 -8.47 2.25 6.83
C ALA A 17 -8.69 3.44 5.90
N TRP A 18 -7.95 4.53 6.14
CA TRP A 18 -7.92 5.69 5.26
C TRP A 18 -6.66 5.69 4.39
N PHE A 19 -6.58 6.61 3.44
CA PHE A 19 -5.41 6.80 2.59
C PHE A 19 -4.94 8.26 2.67
N SER A 20 -3.66 8.47 2.98
CA SER A 20 -3.08 9.79 3.10
C SER A 20 -2.60 10.35 1.76
N ALA A 21 -2.76 11.65 1.56
CA ALA A 21 -2.33 12.36 0.35
C ALA A 21 -0.84 12.76 0.41
N LEU A 22 0.07 11.82 0.63
CA LEU A 22 1.51 12.13 0.72
C LEU A 22 2.20 12.29 -0.63
N CYS A 23 1.76 11.53 -1.63
CA CYS A 23 2.47 11.43 -2.91
C CYS A 23 1.96 12.39 -3.98
N SER A 24 0.78 12.97 -3.78
CA SER A 24 0.17 13.93 -4.68
C SER A 24 -0.72 14.88 -3.91
N ASP A 25 -1.03 16.03 -4.49
CA ASP A 25 -2.04 16.93 -3.94
C ASP A 25 -3.42 16.25 -3.98
N ASP A 26 -4.30 16.60 -3.04
CA ASP A 26 -5.70 16.29 -3.13
C ASP A 26 -6.41 17.17 -4.14
N TYR A 27 -7.58 16.72 -4.59
CA TYR A 27 -8.36 17.40 -5.62
C TYR A 27 -9.83 17.49 -5.22
N GLN A 28 -10.43 18.65 -5.41
CA GLN A 28 -11.89 18.78 -5.39
C GLN A 28 -12.51 18.16 -6.65
N PHE A 29 -11.86 18.36 -7.80
CA PHE A 29 -12.17 17.71 -9.07
C PHE A 29 -10.99 16.87 -9.51
N LEU A 30 -11.24 15.64 -9.91
CA LEU A 30 -10.17 14.70 -10.28
C LEU A 30 -9.28 15.30 -11.38
N GLY A 31 -7.98 15.26 -11.15
CA GLY A 31 -6.98 15.78 -12.07
C GLY A 31 -6.87 17.29 -12.16
N VAL A 32 -7.64 18.06 -11.38
CA VAL A 32 -7.57 19.54 -11.37
C VAL A 32 -6.83 20.02 -10.13
N PRO A 33 -5.60 20.53 -10.25
CA PRO A 33 -4.82 21.00 -9.10
C PRO A 33 -5.54 22.06 -8.28
N ASP A 34 -5.53 21.91 -6.96
CA ASP A 34 -6.03 22.89 -5.99
C ASP A 34 -4.93 23.24 -4.99
N GLY A 35 -4.41 24.46 -5.06
CA GLY A 35 -3.33 24.91 -4.20
C GLY A 35 -3.65 24.90 -2.69
N ARG A 36 -4.93 24.81 -2.32
CA ARG A 36 -5.38 24.70 -0.93
C ARG A 36 -5.24 23.27 -0.38
N LEU A 37 -5.21 22.27 -1.27
CA LEU A 37 -5.20 20.84 -0.95
C LEU A 37 -3.83 20.21 -1.24
N ARG A 38 -2.78 21.00 -1.19
CA ARG A 38 -1.41 20.53 -1.46
C ARG A 38 -0.96 19.50 -0.44
N SER A 39 -0.21 18.50 -0.93
CA SER A 39 0.53 17.57 -0.10
C SER A 39 1.63 18.31 0.67
N ASN A 40 1.29 18.75 1.88
CA ASN A 40 2.20 19.36 2.84
C ASN A 40 1.91 18.85 4.25
N TRP A 41 2.80 19.15 5.18
CA TRP A 41 2.66 18.70 6.57
C TRP A 41 1.31 19.06 7.18
N VAL A 42 0.86 20.31 7.03
CA VAL A 42 -0.36 20.79 7.67
C VAL A 42 -1.58 20.05 7.14
N HIS A 43 -1.70 19.95 5.81
CA HIS A 43 -2.84 19.26 5.17
C HIS A 43 -2.85 17.77 5.52
N CYS A 44 -1.75 17.07 5.31
CA CYS A 44 -1.68 15.62 5.51
C CYS A 44 -1.78 15.22 6.99
N SER A 45 -1.17 15.97 7.92
CA SER A 45 -1.32 15.69 9.35
C SER A 45 -2.74 15.94 9.86
N ASN A 46 -3.46 16.92 9.28
CA ASN A 46 -4.89 17.12 9.57
C ASN A 46 -5.74 15.95 9.07
N ILE A 47 -5.43 15.35 7.91
CA ILE A 47 -6.11 14.14 7.43
C ILE A 47 -5.93 13.01 8.44
N VAL A 48 -4.69 12.76 8.92
CA VAL A 48 -4.42 11.72 9.91
C VAL A 48 -5.22 11.94 11.20
N LYS A 49 -5.19 13.15 11.76
CA LYS A 49 -5.96 13.50 12.97
C LYS A 49 -7.47 13.36 12.76
N THR A 50 -7.96 13.74 11.59
CA THR A 50 -9.38 13.62 11.25
C THR A 50 -9.79 12.15 11.12
N ALA A 51 -8.96 11.33 10.46
CA ALA A 51 -9.21 9.89 10.36
C ALA A 51 -9.26 9.23 11.74
N GLU A 52 -8.31 9.55 12.62
CA GLU A 52 -8.31 9.05 14.01
C GLU A 52 -9.55 9.48 14.77
N ALA A 53 -9.91 10.77 14.72
CA ALA A 53 -11.09 11.31 15.40
C ALA A 53 -12.42 10.67 14.95
N HIS A 54 -12.47 10.15 13.71
CA HIS A 54 -13.62 9.43 13.15
C HIS A 54 -13.53 7.91 13.30
N GLY A 55 -12.55 7.40 14.05
CA GLY A 55 -12.44 5.98 14.41
C GLY A 55 -11.85 5.08 13.31
N PHE A 56 -11.19 5.63 12.31
CA PHE A 56 -10.39 4.82 11.39
C PHE A 56 -9.24 4.18 12.14
N ARG A 57 -9.05 2.88 11.94
CA ARG A 57 -8.04 2.11 12.66
C ARG A 57 -6.66 2.18 12.06
N ASN A 58 -6.57 2.48 10.76
CA ASN A 58 -5.31 2.49 10.04
C ASN A 58 -5.34 3.58 8.96
N ILE A 59 -4.19 4.12 8.60
CA ILE A 59 -4.02 5.03 7.48
C ILE A 59 -2.79 4.68 6.68
N LEU A 60 -2.95 4.45 5.38
CA LEU A 60 -1.84 4.22 4.47
C LEU A 60 -1.12 5.54 4.18
N CYS A 61 0.16 5.57 4.52
CA CYS A 61 1.10 6.62 4.17
C CYS A 61 1.91 6.16 2.95
N PRO A 62 1.53 6.56 1.71
CA PRO A 62 2.17 6.09 0.50
C PRO A 62 3.57 6.66 0.33
N SER A 63 4.39 6.02 -0.53
CA SER A 63 5.71 6.49 -0.95
C SER A 63 5.74 6.71 -2.45
N SER A 64 6.30 7.84 -2.88
CA SER A 64 6.59 8.16 -4.27
C SER A 64 7.96 8.82 -4.36
N TYR A 65 8.58 8.75 -5.51
CA TYR A 65 9.84 9.44 -5.78
C TYR A 65 9.69 10.59 -6.79
N GLN A 66 8.48 10.90 -7.22
CA GLN A 66 8.25 12.02 -8.14
C GLN A 66 7.97 13.31 -7.39
N VAL A 67 7.03 13.29 -6.48
CA VAL A 67 6.61 14.41 -5.63
C VAL A 67 6.01 13.88 -4.34
N GLY A 68 5.94 14.74 -3.35
CA GLY A 68 5.29 14.43 -2.09
C GLY A 68 6.26 14.51 -0.93
N GLN A 69 5.78 14.05 0.20
CA GLN A 69 6.53 14.03 1.44
C GLN A 69 7.25 12.69 1.61
N ASP A 70 8.39 12.71 2.30
CA ASP A 70 9.06 11.47 2.72
C ASP A 70 8.19 10.72 3.74
N THR A 71 7.90 9.47 3.44
CA THR A 71 6.94 8.66 4.20
C THR A 71 7.41 8.41 5.64
N LEU A 72 8.67 8.05 5.85
CA LEU A 72 9.15 7.70 7.19
C LEU A 72 9.30 8.93 8.07
N SER A 73 9.75 10.05 7.51
CA SER A 73 9.78 11.34 8.19
C SER A 73 8.37 11.82 8.58
N PHE A 74 7.40 11.64 7.69
CA PHE A 74 6.00 11.98 7.97
C PHE A 74 5.43 11.11 9.10
N VAL A 75 5.64 9.81 9.05
CA VAL A 75 5.20 8.86 10.08
C VAL A 75 5.82 9.21 11.44
N ALA A 76 7.13 9.54 11.48
CA ALA A 76 7.78 10.01 12.69
C ALA A 76 7.13 11.28 13.26
N GLY A 77 6.81 12.24 12.38
CA GLY A 77 6.11 13.47 12.78
C GLY A 77 4.69 13.23 13.28
N CYS A 78 4.01 12.19 12.80
CA CYS A 78 2.66 11.84 13.25
C CYS A 78 2.63 11.14 14.61
N ALA A 79 3.71 10.52 15.05
CA ALA A 79 3.76 9.80 16.33
C ALA A 79 3.30 10.65 17.55
N PRO A 80 3.79 11.89 17.75
CA PRO A 80 3.39 12.71 18.89
C PRO A 80 2.01 13.36 18.78
N ILE A 81 1.33 13.24 17.64
CA ILE A 81 0.03 13.89 17.38
C ILE A 81 -1.10 12.89 17.16
N THR A 82 -0.85 11.60 17.35
CA THR A 82 -1.83 10.50 17.23
C THR A 82 -1.71 9.57 18.45
N GLU A 83 -2.82 8.94 18.84
CA GLU A 83 -2.89 8.09 20.04
C GLU A 83 -3.31 6.64 19.72
N SER A 84 -4.15 6.43 18.72
CA SER A 84 -4.81 5.14 18.48
C SER A 84 -4.73 4.62 17.05
N ILE A 85 -4.59 5.50 16.05
CA ILE A 85 -4.55 5.09 14.64
C ILE A 85 -3.20 4.45 14.29
N ASN A 86 -3.26 3.32 13.59
CA ASN A 86 -2.07 2.70 13.03
C ASN A 86 -1.61 3.47 11.79
N LEU A 87 -0.31 3.56 11.61
CA LEU A 87 0.29 4.18 10.42
C LEU A 87 0.92 3.09 9.55
N LEU A 88 0.34 2.87 8.37
CA LEU A 88 0.84 1.93 7.39
C LEU A 88 1.86 2.63 6.48
N ALA A 89 3.12 2.55 6.87
CA ALA A 89 4.23 3.16 6.15
C ALA A 89 4.58 2.37 4.89
N ALA A 90 4.47 2.99 3.72
CA ALA A 90 4.93 2.38 2.49
C ALA A 90 6.45 2.52 2.34
N VAL A 91 7.13 1.39 2.15
CA VAL A 91 8.60 1.30 2.09
C VAL A 91 9.03 0.60 0.81
N ARG A 92 9.82 1.29 -0.01
CA ARG A 92 10.41 0.68 -1.21
C ARG A 92 11.71 -0.02 -0.86
N CYS A 93 11.74 -1.34 -1.10
CA CYS A 93 12.91 -2.16 -0.81
C CYS A 93 14.11 -1.75 -1.65
N GLY A 94 15.20 -1.41 -0.95
CA GLY A 94 16.47 -0.98 -1.56
C GLY A 94 16.70 0.54 -1.60
N GLU A 95 15.70 1.40 -1.30
CA GLU A 95 15.95 2.84 -1.11
C GLU A 95 16.88 3.10 0.07
N MET A 96 16.75 2.30 1.10
CA MET A 96 17.60 2.32 2.28
C MET A 96 18.28 0.96 2.45
N GLN A 97 19.53 0.96 2.89
CA GLN A 97 20.24 -0.27 3.22
C GLN A 97 19.46 -1.05 4.29
N PRO A 98 19.25 -2.38 4.14
CA PRO A 98 18.30 -3.14 4.96
C PRO A 98 18.50 -3.02 6.48
N ILE A 99 19.75 -2.99 6.95
CA ILE A 99 20.07 -2.83 8.38
C ILE A 99 19.61 -1.46 8.87
N MET A 100 19.84 -0.41 8.08
CA MET A 100 19.43 0.94 8.42
C MET A 100 17.91 1.08 8.42
N LEU A 101 17.26 0.43 7.46
CA LEU A 101 15.80 0.36 7.41
C LEU A 101 15.23 -0.34 8.64
N GLY A 102 15.79 -1.50 9.01
CA GLY A 102 15.38 -2.25 10.21
C GLY A 102 15.46 -1.40 11.49
N ARG A 103 16.57 -0.66 11.65
CA ARG A 103 16.74 0.29 12.77
C ARG A 103 15.73 1.42 12.75
N THR A 104 15.48 2.00 11.58
CA THR A 104 14.50 3.09 11.43
C THR A 104 13.09 2.60 11.77
N LEU A 105 12.68 1.46 11.23
CA LEU A 105 11.35 0.90 11.50
C LEU A 105 11.18 0.50 12.98
N SER A 106 12.21 -0.07 13.60
CA SER A 106 12.16 -0.36 15.06
C SER A 106 12.00 0.92 15.88
N THR A 107 12.71 1.99 15.53
CA THR A 107 12.59 3.29 16.20
C THR A 107 11.19 3.88 16.05
N LEU A 108 10.65 3.85 14.82
CA LEU A 108 9.29 4.33 14.55
C LEU A 108 8.23 3.51 15.29
N ASP A 109 8.44 2.21 15.41
CA ASP A 109 7.51 1.34 16.13
C ASP A 109 7.48 1.67 17.64
N HIS A 110 8.63 2.02 18.23
CA HIS A 110 8.68 2.57 19.60
C HIS A 110 8.01 3.94 19.72
N MET A 111 8.25 4.86 18.78
CA MET A 111 7.62 6.18 18.78
C MET A 111 6.09 6.08 18.67
N LEU A 112 5.60 5.08 17.97
CA LEU A 112 4.18 4.79 17.75
C LEU A 112 3.60 3.82 18.79
N GLU A 113 4.38 3.33 19.75
CA GLU A 113 3.94 2.38 20.76
C GLU A 113 3.24 1.14 20.17
N GLY A 114 3.82 0.58 19.09
CA GLY A 114 3.31 -0.60 18.41
C GLY A 114 2.22 -0.35 17.36
N ARG A 115 1.99 0.88 16.98
CA ARG A 115 1.01 1.25 15.94
C ARG A 115 1.60 1.37 14.53
N LEU A 116 2.85 0.93 14.33
CA LEU A 116 3.45 0.87 13.00
C LEU A 116 2.99 -0.39 12.27
N THR A 117 2.62 -0.24 11.00
CA THR A 117 2.51 -1.32 10.03
C THR A 117 3.29 -0.94 8.78
N VAL A 118 3.74 -1.90 7.99
CA VAL A 118 4.66 -1.64 6.88
C VAL A 118 4.12 -2.21 5.57
N ASN A 119 3.96 -1.36 4.56
CA ASN A 119 3.61 -1.78 3.22
C ASN A 119 4.86 -1.88 2.35
N ILE A 120 5.22 -3.09 1.96
CA ILE A 120 6.39 -3.38 1.13
C ILE A 120 6.11 -3.02 -0.33
N ILE A 121 7.02 -2.26 -0.95
CA ILE A 121 6.97 -1.86 -2.36
C ILE A 121 8.17 -2.47 -3.11
N SER A 122 7.88 -3.14 -4.23
CA SER A 122 8.87 -3.77 -5.13
C SER A 122 8.89 -3.11 -6.51
N SER A 123 8.79 -1.77 -6.57
CA SER A 123 8.81 -1.02 -7.83
C SER A 123 10.23 -0.54 -8.20
N ASP A 124 10.34 0.06 -9.39
CA ASP A 124 11.57 0.67 -9.89
C ASP A 124 12.00 1.89 -9.06
N PHE A 125 13.27 2.24 -9.15
CA PHE A 125 13.81 3.51 -8.66
C PHE A 125 13.72 4.60 -9.74
N PRO A 126 13.80 5.89 -9.34
CA PRO A 126 13.80 6.99 -10.30
C PRO A 126 14.96 6.84 -11.30
N GLY A 127 14.62 6.87 -12.60
CA GLY A 127 15.61 6.77 -13.67
C GLY A 127 16.26 5.40 -13.85
N GLN A 128 15.78 4.37 -13.15
CA GLN A 128 16.27 2.99 -13.27
C GLN A 128 15.10 2.06 -13.53
N THR A 129 15.23 1.23 -14.56
CA THR A 129 14.28 0.14 -14.83
C THR A 129 14.99 -1.18 -14.61
N GLU A 130 14.48 -1.96 -13.65
CA GLU A 130 15.05 -3.25 -13.31
C GLU A 130 14.08 -4.38 -13.68
N PRO A 131 14.62 -5.56 -14.06
CA PRO A 131 13.77 -6.72 -14.31
C PRO A 131 12.92 -7.09 -13.07
N SER A 132 11.66 -7.44 -13.30
CA SER A 132 10.73 -7.81 -12.23
C SER A 132 11.30 -8.89 -11.28
N PRO A 133 11.93 -9.99 -11.77
CA PRO A 133 12.50 -11.00 -10.87
C PRO A 133 13.57 -10.43 -9.93
N TYR A 134 14.42 -9.51 -10.41
CA TYR A 134 15.46 -8.89 -9.58
C TYR A 134 14.86 -8.00 -8.49
N ARG A 135 13.83 -7.20 -8.81
CA ARG A 135 13.15 -6.36 -7.82
C ARG A 135 12.49 -7.20 -6.71
N TYR A 136 11.85 -8.31 -7.07
CA TYR A 136 11.25 -9.21 -6.09
C TYR A 136 12.29 -9.98 -5.29
N GLN A 137 13.42 -10.36 -5.90
CA GLN A 137 14.55 -10.95 -5.17
C GLN A 137 15.07 -9.96 -4.12
N ARG A 138 15.31 -8.71 -4.51
CA ARG A 138 15.72 -7.64 -3.57
C ARG A 138 14.72 -7.47 -2.42
N SER A 139 13.44 -7.44 -2.73
CA SER A 139 12.41 -7.28 -1.69
C SER A 139 12.36 -8.47 -0.75
N ARG A 140 12.56 -9.69 -1.25
CA ARG A 140 12.64 -10.89 -0.42
C ARG A 140 13.81 -10.81 0.55
N GLU A 141 15.00 -10.52 0.05
CA GLU A 141 16.19 -10.41 0.89
C GLU A 141 16.05 -9.30 1.93
N VAL A 142 15.52 -8.13 1.55
CA VAL A 142 15.24 -7.05 2.50
C VAL A 142 14.30 -7.52 3.61
N VAL A 143 13.19 -8.16 3.27
CA VAL A 143 12.20 -8.63 4.27
C VAL A 143 12.77 -9.71 5.18
N GLU A 144 13.57 -10.61 4.65
CA GLU A 144 14.25 -11.64 5.46
C GLU A 144 15.25 -11.02 6.45
N ILE A 145 16.03 -10.03 5.99
CA ILE A 145 16.96 -9.28 6.85
C ILE A 145 16.19 -8.49 7.92
N LEU A 146 15.09 -7.84 7.58
CA LEU A 146 14.24 -7.15 8.56
C LEU A 146 13.75 -8.11 9.64
N LYS A 147 13.27 -9.30 9.26
CA LYS A 147 12.81 -10.31 10.22
C LYS A 147 13.93 -10.79 11.13
N GLN A 148 15.14 -11.03 10.60
CA GLN A 148 16.30 -11.33 11.44
C GLN A 148 16.61 -10.18 12.40
N ALA A 149 16.65 -8.91 11.91
CA ALA A 149 16.89 -7.74 12.72
C ALA A 149 15.90 -7.60 13.89
N TRP A 150 14.64 -7.99 13.66
CA TRP A 150 13.58 -7.87 14.66
C TRP A 150 13.52 -9.02 15.67
N THR A 151 13.94 -10.22 15.28
CA THR A 151 13.71 -11.43 16.08
C THR A 151 14.97 -12.14 16.57
N GLN A 152 16.14 -11.84 16.00
CA GLN A 152 17.39 -12.52 16.32
C GLN A 152 18.40 -11.54 16.97
N ASP A 153 19.35 -12.04 17.71
CA ASP A 153 20.41 -11.22 18.35
C ASP A 153 21.48 -10.80 17.33
N GLU A 154 21.64 -11.56 16.28
CA GLU A 154 22.57 -11.29 15.18
C GLU A 154 21.91 -11.52 13.83
N ILE A 155 22.30 -10.70 12.84
CA ILE A 155 21.98 -10.91 11.45
C ILE A 155 23.12 -11.70 10.79
N ASN A 156 22.78 -12.87 10.30
CA ASN A 156 23.63 -13.69 9.44
C ASN A 156 22.84 -14.00 8.18
N PHE A 157 23.15 -13.31 7.10
CA PHE A 157 22.40 -13.40 5.84
C PHE A 157 23.37 -13.51 4.67
N GLU A 158 23.17 -14.50 3.82
CA GLU A 158 23.90 -14.72 2.59
C GLU A 158 22.89 -14.80 1.44
N GLY A 159 22.78 -13.73 0.66
CA GLY A 159 21.89 -13.61 -0.49
C GLY A 159 22.65 -13.23 -1.75
N ASP A 160 21.92 -13.10 -2.84
CA ASP A 160 22.47 -12.68 -4.13
C ASP A 160 22.81 -11.18 -4.16
N ILE A 161 22.09 -10.37 -3.36
CA ILE A 161 22.18 -8.91 -3.34
C ILE A 161 22.84 -8.41 -2.05
N TYR A 162 22.46 -8.98 -0.91
CA TYR A 162 22.96 -8.58 0.40
C TYR A 162 23.66 -9.72 1.10
N ASN A 163 24.78 -9.38 1.77
CA ASN A 163 25.55 -10.33 2.56
C ASN A 163 25.95 -9.69 3.89
N PHE A 164 25.58 -10.30 4.99
CA PHE A 164 25.90 -9.85 6.35
C PHE A 164 26.33 -11.01 7.23
N LYS A 165 27.31 -10.80 8.11
CA LYS A 165 27.81 -11.80 9.02
C LYS A 165 28.06 -11.21 10.39
N GLY A 166 27.39 -11.78 11.41
CA GLY A 166 27.60 -11.45 12.81
C GLY A 166 27.29 -10.01 13.16
N LEU A 167 26.28 -9.38 12.49
CA LEU A 167 25.88 -8.03 12.82
C LEU A 167 24.91 -8.04 13.99
N SER A 168 25.28 -7.43 15.11
CA SER A 168 24.39 -7.28 16.25
C SER A 168 23.16 -6.44 15.90
N THR A 169 22.03 -6.87 16.40
CA THR A 169 20.75 -6.15 16.27
C THR A 169 20.42 -5.28 17.48
N ASP A 170 21.27 -5.30 18.50
CA ASP A 170 21.17 -4.41 19.63
C ASP A 170 21.47 -2.95 19.24
N PRO A 171 20.95 -1.97 20.00
CA PRO A 171 20.10 -2.10 21.19
C PRO A 171 18.59 -2.05 20.92
N VAL A 172 18.13 -1.88 19.66
CA VAL A 172 16.74 -1.56 19.38
C VAL A 172 16.04 -2.68 18.61
N LYS A 173 15.24 -3.47 19.33
CA LYS A 173 14.20 -4.32 18.75
C LYS A 173 12.92 -3.51 18.55
N PRO A 174 11.98 -3.92 17.67
CA PRO A 174 10.66 -3.29 17.59
C PRO A 174 9.91 -3.33 18.92
N TYR A 175 8.99 -2.41 19.09
CA TYR A 175 8.04 -2.43 20.21
C TYR A 175 7.11 -3.65 20.10
N GLN A 176 6.67 -3.97 18.90
CA GLN A 176 5.87 -5.16 18.59
C GLN A 176 6.77 -6.40 18.60
N ASN A 177 6.36 -7.42 19.36
CA ASN A 177 7.09 -8.69 19.37
C ASN A 177 7.02 -9.36 18.00
N GLY A 178 8.17 -9.61 17.39
CA GLY A 178 8.28 -10.17 16.04
C GLY A 178 8.29 -9.13 14.92
N GLY A 179 8.07 -7.86 15.24
CA GLY A 179 8.07 -6.72 14.32
C GLY A 179 6.69 -6.31 13.82
N PRO A 180 6.60 -5.17 13.14
CA PRO A 180 5.37 -4.68 12.53
C PRO A 180 4.78 -5.64 11.49
N LEU A 181 3.45 -5.68 11.37
CA LEU A 181 2.77 -6.44 10.32
C LEU A 181 3.19 -5.93 8.94
N LEU A 182 3.46 -6.86 8.04
CA LEU A 182 3.88 -6.61 6.67
C LEU A 182 2.70 -6.75 5.71
N TYR A 183 2.40 -5.67 5.02
CA TYR A 183 1.41 -5.59 3.95
C TYR A 183 2.12 -5.65 2.61
N PHE A 184 1.50 -6.27 1.63
CA PHE A 184 2.03 -6.33 0.27
C PHE A 184 0.92 -6.44 -0.75
N GLY A 185 1.09 -5.75 -1.90
CA GLY A 185 0.20 -5.84 -3.05
C GLY A 185 0.98 -6.12 -4.33
N GLY A 186 0.45 -7.00 -5.18
CA GLY A 186 1.07 -7.32 -6.46
C GLY A 186 0.39 -8.50 -7.14
N TYR A 187 0.54 -8.61 -8.46
CA TYR A 187 -0.25 -9.52 -9.29
C TYR A 187 0.58 -10.58 -9.98
N SER A 188 1.91 -10.40 -10.06
CA SER A 188 2.80 -11.37 -10.70
C SER A 188 2.99 -12.62 -9.84
N PRO A 189 3.39 -13.76 -10.42
CA PRO A 189 3.76 -14.93 -9.64
C PRO A 189 4.80 -14.64 -8.56
N ASP A 190 5.84 -13.85 -8.87
CA ASP A 190 6.87 -13.44 -7.91
C ASP A 190 6.29 -12.61 -6.76
N ALA A 191 5.28 -11.75 -7.05
CA ALA A 191 4.58 -10.98 -6.04
C ALA A 191 3.78 -11.87 -5.09
N LEU A 192 3.05 -12.84 -5.63
CA LEU A 192 2.29 -13.80 -4.82
C LEU A 192 3.22 -14.65 -3.96
N GLU A 193 4.38 -15.05 -4.50
CA GLU A 193 5.40 -15.81 -3.79
C GLU A 193 5.95 -15.01 -2.60
N LEU A 194 6.39 -13.77 -2.84
CA LEU A 194 6.88 -12.88 -1.78
C LEU A 194 5.82 -12.68 -0.68
N CYS A 195 4.58 -12.41 -1.07
CA CYS A 195 3.50 -12.18 -0.12
C CYS A 195 3.19 -13.43 0.70
N GLY A 196 2.95 -14.57 0.04
CA GLY A 196 2.58 -15.82 0.71
C GLY A 196 3.66 -16.30 1.66
N GLN A 197 4.93 -16.12 1.32
CA GLN A 197 6.07 -16.54 2.14
C GLN A 197 6.34 -15.59 3.31
N HIS A 198 6.19 -14.28 3.12
CA HIS A 198 6.78 -13.30 4.06
C HIS A 198 5.81 -12.27 4.63
N CYS A 199 4.69 -11.95 3.97
CA CYS A 199 3.81 -10.89 4.42
C CYS A 199 2.60 -11.42 5.19
N ASP A 200 1.90 -10.53 5.89
CA ASP A 200 0.78 -10.88 6.76
C ASP A 200 -0.56 -10.48 6.14
N VAL A 201 -0.57 -9.41 5.35
CA VAL A 201 -1.77 -8.90 4.69
C VAL A 201 -1.53 -8.73 3.19
N TYR A 202 -2.40 -9.34 2.38
CA TYR A 202 -2.38 -9.15 0.94
C TYR A 202 -3.35 -8.04 0.52
N LEU A 203 -2.82 -6.96 -0.05
CA LEU A 203 -3.59 -5.81 -0.53
C LEU A 203 -3.98 -5.99 -2.01
N MET A 204 -5.27 -5.81 -2.29
CA MET A 204 -5.84 -5.90 -3.63
C MET A 204 -6.34 -4.53 -4.10
N TRP A 205 -6.39 -4.35 -5.42
CA TRP A 205 -7.10 -3.26 -6.06
C TRP A 205 -8.52 -3.70 -6.44
N PRO A 206 -9.44 -2.75 -6.71
CA PRO A 206 -10.80 -3.08 -7.13
C PRO A 206 -10.79 -3.86 -8.45
N GLU A 207 -11.41 -5.01 -8.42
CA GLU A 207 -11.65 -5.88 -9.56
C GLU A 207 -13.06 -6.48 -9.42
N LYS A 208 -13.53 -7.18 -10.44
CA LYS A 208 -14.75 -7.96 -10.35
C LYS A 208 -14.68 -8.95 -9.18
N ILE A 209 -15.81 -9.18 -8.53
CA ILE A 209 -15.87 -10.03 -7.31
C ILE A 209 -15.25 -11.41 -7.54
N ASP A 210 -15.49 -12.01 -8.69
CA ASP A 210 -14.93 -13.34 -8.97
C ASP A 210 -13.42 -13.30 -9.26
N GLU A 211 -12.91 -12.21 -9.81
CA GLU A 211 -11.47 -11.99 -9.98
C GLU A 211 -10.78 -11.83 -8.61
N LEU A 212 -11.38 -11.04 -7.69
CA LEU A 212 -10.88 -10.91 -6.32
C LEU A 212 -10.84 -12.28 -5.60
N LYS A 213 -11.93 -13.07 -5.69
CA LYS A 213 -11.96 -14.43 -5.12
C LYS A 213 -10.86 -15.34 -5.68
N ASN A 214 -10.63 -15.29 -7.00
CA ASN A 214 -9.59 -16.10 -7.63
C ASN A 214 -8.20 -15.65 -7.18
N ARG A 215 -7.99 -14.37 -7.00
CA ARG A 215 -6.73 -13.81 -6.51
C ARG A 215 -6.45 -14.20 -5.07
N MET A 216 -7.45 -14.11 -4.19
CA MET A 216 -7.35 -14.60 -2.81
C MET A 216 -6.97 -16.08 -2.76
N LYS A 217 -7.62 -16.93 -3.58
CA LYS A 217 -7.28 -18.35 -3.67
C LYS A 217 -5.85 -18.59 -4.16
N ALA A 218 -5.40 -17.81 -5.15
CA ALA A 218 -4.05 -17.97 -5.70
C ALA A 218 -2.97 -17.66 -4.66
N VAL A 219 -3.08 -16.53 -3.95
CA VAL A 219 -2.09 -16.18 -2.91
C VAL A 219 -2.21 -17.09 -1.68
N HIS A 220 -3.43 -17.52 -1.33
CA HIS A 220 -3.64 -18.48 -0.27
C HIS A 220 -2.91 -19.82 -0.54
N ALA A 221 -3.02 -20.35 -1.77
CA ALA A 221 -2.32 -21.56 -2.15
C ALA A 221 -0.78 -21.42 -2.05
N VAL A 222 -0.25 -20.22 -2.24
CA VAL A 222 1.17 -19.95 -1.97
C VAL A 222 1.44 -19.96 -0.46
N ALA A 223 0.65 -19.27 0.34
CA ALA A 223 0.83 -19.19 1.79
C ALA A 223 0.73 -20.56 2.46
N GLU A 224 -0.17 -21.43 2.00
CA GLU A 224 -0.29 -22.82 2.49
C GLU A 224 1.01 -23.63 2.33
N ARG A 225 1.78 -23.42 1.25
CA ARG A 225 3.08 -24.11 1.06
C ARG A 225 4.08 -23.75 2.16
N TYR A 226 3.94 -22.59 2.77
CA TYR A 226 4.75 -22.09 3.89
C TYR A 226 4.06 -22.24 5.25
N ASN A 227 2.96 -23.00 5.31
CA ASN A 227 2.15 -23.19 6.52
C ASN A 227 1.71 -21.86 7.16
N ARG A 228 1.30 -20.91 6.31
CA ARG A 228 0.87 -19.58 6.71
C ARG A 228 -0.58 -19.30 6.29
N ARG A 229 -1.22 -18.39 7.01
CA ARG A 229 -2.48 -17.74 6.65
C ARG A 229 -2.23 -16.26 6.45
N LEU A 230 -3.07 -15.60 5.66
CA LEU A 230 -3.01 -14.18 5.36
C LEU A 230 -4.31 -13.52 5.75
N ASP A 231 -4.25 -12.23 6.05
CA ASP A 231 -5.39 -11.35 5.98
C ASP A 231 -5.45 -10.68 4.61
N TYR A 232 -6.60 -10.10 4.26
CA TYR A 232 -6.84 -9.51 2.96
C TYR A 232 -7.35 -8.09 3.10
N GLY A 233 -6.75 -7.17 2.36
CA GLY A 233 -7.19 -5.79 2.26
C GLY A 233 -7.62 -5.44 0.84
N LEU A 234 -8.65 -4.61 0.72
CA LEU A 234 -9.10 -4.05 -0.55
C LEU A 234 -8.95 -2.53 -0.51
N ARG A 235 -8.10 -1.99 -1.38
CA ARG A 235 -7.90 -0.56 -1.54
C ARG A 235 -8.90 -0.02 -2.55
N VAL A 236 -9.84 0.79 -2.11
CA VAL A 236 -10.90 1.36 -2.95
C VAL A 236 -10.97 2.88 -2.80
N HIS A 237 -11.42 3.55 -3.83
CA HIS A 237 -11.98 4.90 -3.73
C HIS A 237 -13.48 4.76 -3.56
N MET A 238 -14.02 5.30 -2.47
CA MET A 238 -15.44 5.16 -2.15
C MET A 238 -16.16 6.50 -2.28
N ILE A 239 -17.29 6.49 -2.95
CA ILE A 239 -18.25 7.60 -2.95
C ILE A 239 -19.43 7.15 -2.10
N VAL A 240 -19.61 7.79 -0.95
CA VAL A 240 -20.69 7.48 0.00
C VAL A 240 -21.66 8.67 0.06
N ARG A 241 -22.94 8.44 -0.24
CA ARG A 241 -24.04 9.39 -0.18
C ARG A 241 -25.27 8.71 0.41
N GLU A 242 -26.28 9.49 0.74
CA GLU A 242 -27.53 8.97 1.30
C GLU A 242 -28.28 8.06 0.32
N THR A 243 -28.18 8.35 -0.99
CA THR A 243 -28.79 7.56 -2.05
C THR A 243 -27.80 7.20 -3.14
N GLU A 244 -28.09 6.13 -3.87
CA GLU A 244 -27.30 5.71 -5.04
C GLU A 244 -27.30 6.80 -6.11
N GLN A 245 -28.42 7.47 -6.33
CA GLN A 245 -28.50 8.56 -7.30
C GLN A 245 -27.54 9.70 -6.95
N GLU A 246 -27.53 10.15 -5.70
CA GLU A 246 -26.60 11.18 -5.24
C GLU A 246 -25.14 10.75 -5.34
N ALA A 247 -24.84 9.46 -5.10
CA ALA A 247 -23.49 8.93 -5.27
C ALA A 247 -23.05 8.97 -6.74
N ARG A 248 -23.93 8.62 -7.67
CA ARG A 248 -23.67 8.67 -9.12
C ARG A 248 -23.52 10.12 -9.61
N GLU A 249 -24.41 11.02 -9.19
CA GLU A 249 -24.32 12.44 -9.51
C GLU A 249 -22.99 13.05 -8.99
N TYR A 250 -22.54 12.62 -7.83
CA TYR A 250 -21.26 13.06 -7.30
C TYR A 250 -20.07 12.47 -8.06
N ALA A 251 -20.16 11.23 -8.54
CA ALA A 251 -19.15 10.64 -9.43
C ALA A 251 -19.00 11.47 -10.70
N ASP A 252 -20.11 11.84 -11.33
CA ASP A 252 -20.12 12.70 -12.53
C ASP A 252 -19.56 14.09 -12.21
N TYR A 253 -19.90 14.64 -11.03
CA TYR A 253 -19.42 15.95 -10.60
C TYR A 253 -17.90 15.99 -10.43
N ILE A 254 -17.28 15.01 -9.78
CA ILE A 254 -15.84 15.04 -9.54
C ILE A 254 -15.00 14.85 -10.79
N VAL A 255 -15.53 14.27 -11.86
CA VAL A 255 -14.86 14.15 -13.16
C VAL A 255 -15.26 15.24 -14.16
N SER A 256 -16.23 16.09 -13.84
CA SER A 256 -16.82 17.07 -14.78
C SER A 256 -15.84 18.10 -15.34
N LYS A 257 -14.69 18.30 -14.70
CA LYS A 257 -13.61 19.22 -15.13
C LYS A 257 -12.37 18.48 -15.59
N LEU A 258 -12.44 17.18 -15.73
CA LEU A 258 -11.31 16.38 -16.17
C LEU A 258 -10.96 16.72 -17.62
N ASP A 259 -9.73 17.11 -17.83
CA ASP A 259 -9.12 17.26 -19.14
C ASP A 259 -8.49 15.93 -19.55
N ASP A 260 -8.96 15.35 -20.65
CA ASP A 260 -8.52 14.02 -21.12
C ASP A 260 -7.02 14.01 -21.48
N GLU A 261 -6.51 15.10 -22.03
CA GLU A 261 -5.10 15.22 -22.40
C GLU A 261 -4.23 15.31 -21.14
N TYR A 262 -4.64 16.10 -20.16
CA TYR A 262 -3.95 16.19 -18.88
C TYR A 262 -4.03 14.87 -18.08
N GLY A 263 -5.20 14.23 -18.08
CA GLY A 263 -5.38 12.90 -17.50
C GLY A 263 -4.45 11.85 -18.12
N LYS A 264 -4.22 11.91 -19.44
CA LYS A 264 -3.26 11.07 -20.13
C LYS A 264 -1.82 11.38 -19.68
N ILE A 265 -1.44 12.64 -19.61
CA ILE A 265 -0.10 13.06 -19.15
C ILE A 265 0.17 12.54 -17.72
N ILE A 266 -0.82 12.62 -16.84
CA ILE A 266 -0.70 12.09 -15.48
C ILE A 266 -0.49 10.57 -15.51
N ARG A 267 -1.26 9.83 -16.29
CA ARG A 267 -1.12 8.37 -16.42
C ARG A 267 0.25 7.97 -16.99
N ASP A 268 0.73 8.68 -18.00
CA ASP A 268 2.00 8.37 -18.67
C ASP A 268 3.23 8.64 -17.77
N ARG A 269 3.06 9.41 -16.70
CA ARG A 269 4.08 9.63 -15.68
C ARG A 269 4.14 8.51 -14.64
N ALA A 270 3.20 7.57 -14.64
CA ALA A 270 3.21 6.44 -13.72
C ALA A 270 4.38 5.50 -14.02
N LEU A 271 5.22 5.29 -13.04
CA LEU A 271 6.43 4.46 -13.16
C LEU A 271 6.14 2.96 -13.18
N ASP A 272 4.97 2.59 -12.68
CA ASP A 272 4.47 1.21 -12.74
C ASP A 272 3.64 0.92 -13.98
N SER A 273 3.75 1.74 -15.04
CA SER A 273 2.97 1.62 -16.28
C SER A 273 3.06 0.23 -16.94
N THR A 274 4.13 -0.52 -16.66
CA THR A 274 4.36 -1.88 -17.16
C THR A 274 3.91 -2.97 -16.17
N SER A 275 3.38 -2.63 -14.99
CA SER A 275 2.96 -3.62 -14.00
C SER A 275 1.69 -4.36 -14.45
N LEU A 276 1.58 -5.65 -14.07
CA LEU A 276 0.37 -6.44 -14.35
C LEU A 276 -0.88 -5.83 -13.71
N GLY A 277 -0.75 -5.20 -12.54
CA GLY A 277 -1.85 -4.51 -11.88
C GLY A 277 -2.37 -3.34 -12.70
N VAL A 278 -1.49 -2.49 -13.24
CA VAL A 278 -1.86 -1.38 -14.12
C VAL A 278 -2.51 -1.89 -15.41
N ALA A 279 -1.98 -2.96 -16.02
CA ALA A 279 -2.58 -3.58 -17.20
C ALA A 279 -4.00 -4.10 -16.93
N HIS A 280 -4.23 -4.71 -15.75
CA HIS A 280 -5.57 -5.14 -15.33
C HIS A 280 -6.55 -3.97 -15.16
N GLN A 281 -6.12 -2.89 -14.53
CA GLN A 281 -6.95 -1.69 -14.38
C GLN A 281 -7.25 -1.03 -15.74
N ALA A 282 -6.29 -1.03 -16.67
CA ALA A 282 -6.53 -0.56 -18.04
C ALA A 282 -7.60 -1.41 -18.74
N LYS A 283 -7.50 -2.74 -18.63
CA LYS A 283 -8.52 -3.66 -19.19
C LYS A 283 -9.90 -3.44 -18.58
N ASN A 284 -10.01 -3.20 -17.28
CA ASN A 284 -11.29 -2.89 -16.64
C ASN A 284 -11.90 -1.62 -17.21
N ARG A 285 -11.10 -0.57 -17.47
CA ARG A 285 -11.59 0.65 -18.13
C ARG A 285 -12.10 0.39 -19.56
N GLU A 286 -11.42 -0.47 -20.32
CA GLU A 286 -11.87 -0.86 -21.68
C GLU A 286 -13.18 -1.65 -21.67
N LEU A 287 -13.43 -2.43 -20.62
CA LEU A 287 -14.65 -3.22 -20.44
C LEU A 287 -15.81 -2.41 -19.82
N ALA A 288 -15.54 -1.21 -19.35
CA ALA A 288 -16.56 -0.36 -18.74
C ALA A 288 -17.61 0.10 -19.77
N ASP A 289 -18.83 0.26 -19.32
CA ASP A 289 -19.92 0.82 -20.13
C ASP A 289 -19.68 2.32 -20.41
N LYS A 290 -20.61 2.94 -21.15
CA LYS A 290 -20.55 4.37 -21.50
C LYS A 290 -20.56 5.32 -20.28
N TYR A 291 -20.89 4.81 -19.09
CA TYR A 291 -20.90 5.57 -17.83
C TYR A 291 -19.70 5.23 -16.95
N GLY A 292 -18.80 4.36 -17.40
CA GLY A 292 -17.60 3.96 -16.68
C GLY A 292 -17.79 2.82 -15.68
N TYR A 293 -18.88 2.07 -15.74
CA TYR A 293 -19.14 0.92 -14.87
C TYR A 293 -18.76 -0.41 -15.52
N VAL A 294 -18.05 -1.25 -14.79
CA VAL A 294 -17.69 -2.63 -15.17
C VAL A 294 -18.66 -3.62 -14.56
N GLU A 295 -19.11 -3.36 -13.35
CA GLU A 295 -20.16 -4.05 -12.61
C GLU A 295 -20.99 -2.99 -11.87
N GLU A 296 -22.11 -3.38 -11.29
CA GLU A 296 -23.06 -2.50 -10.62
C GLU A 296 -22.40 -1.48 -9.66
N ASN A 297 -21.39 -1.92 -8.91
CA ASN A 297 -20.68 -1.10 -7.93
C ASN A 297 -19.19 -0.85 -8.28
N LEU A 298 -18.74 -1.23 -9.45
CA LEU A 298 -17.35 -1.04 -9.88
C LEU A 298 -17.24 0.05 -10.95
N TRP A 299 -17.08 1.29 -10.49
CA TRP A 299 -16.87 2.45 -11.35
C TRP A 299 -15.37 2.71 -11.59
N THR A 300 -15.00 2.96 -12.84
CA THR A 300 -13.60 3.15 -13.24
C THR A 300 -13.19 4.61 -13.44
N GLY A 301 -14.08 5.57 -13.20
CA GLY A 301 -13.84 6.99 -13.49
C GLY A 301 -12.64 7.58 -12.74
N VAL A 302 -12.33 7.10 -11.54
CA VAL A 302 -11.12 7.51 -10.82
C VAL A 302 -9.87 7.15 -11.60
N GLY A 303 -9.85 6.04 -12.30
CA GLY A 303 -8.72 5.59 -13.11
C GLY A 303 -8.46 6.43 -14.37
N LEU A 304 -9.33 7.38 -14.70
CA LEU A 304 -9.12 8.30 -15.81
C LEU A 304 -8.05 9.35 -15.50
N SER A 305 -7.89 9.71 -14.23
CA SER A 305 -7.00 10.81 -13.81
C SER A 305 -5.94 10.41 -12.77
N LEU A 306 -6.06 9.24 -12.15
CA LEU A 306 -5.18 8.86 -11.05
C LEU A 306 -4.20 7.78 -11.45
N ILE A 307 -2.96 8.06 -11.16
CA ILE A 307 -1.87 7.10 -11.11
C ILE A 307 -1.98 6.36 -9.79
N HIS A 308 -1.96 5.04 -9.87
CA HIS A 308 -1.86 4.24 -8.66
C HIS A 308 -0.43 4.26 -8.15
N ILE A 309 -0.33 4.70 -6.98
CA ILE A 309 0.89 4.64 -6.20
C ILE A 309 0.97 3.27 -5.54
#